data_43375f8f1b57d242932f074560804a41
#
_entry.id   43375f8f1b57d242932f074560804a41
#
_cell.length_a   1.000
_cell.length_b   1.000
_cell.length_c   1.000
_cell.angle_alpha   90.00
_cell.angle_beta   90.00
_cell.angle_gamma   90.00
#
_symmetry.space_group_name_H-M   'P 1'
#
loop_
_entity.id
_entity.type
_entity.pdbx_description
1 polymer ?
#
loop_
_entity_poly.entity_id
_entity_poly.type
_entity_poly.pdbx_seq_one_letter_code
_entity_poly.pdbx_strand_id
1 'polypeptide(L)'
;GRSRRSEFWYWQLFSFIVGIAIAVTTNITANLPVVSSVIGFSLFAWNILSWLVSFSVSVRRLHDTGHSGWWYGGYLIAGFVFFIWIIVEIVLVAVDIPNIEAIEASDALRMVIGFLGKLAIPYIIYFAYGILLLVWMCTDSHAEANKYGKNPKEYIPETIPTAAAVPVGNSPAETTTAEITPITNHKPEDNKSEGNYN
;
A
#
# COMPACT_ATOMS: atom_id res chain seq x y z
N GLY A 1 -8.14 -9.05 2.54
CA GLY A 1 -8.33 -8.06 3.59
C GLY A 1 -8.18 -6.63 3.08
N ARG A 2 -8.64 -5.67 3.87
CA ARG A 2 -8.60 -4.22 3.58
C ARG A 2 -7.66 -3.53 4.57
N SER A 3 -7.08 -2.39 4.20
CA SER A 3 -6.16 -1.59 5.03
C SER A 3 -6.56 -0.11 4.99
N ARG A 4 -6.49 0.56 6.15
CA ARG A 4 -6.76 2.01 6.25
C ARG A 4 -5.67 2.83 5.56
N ARG A 5 -5.99 4.08 5.15
CA ARG A 5 -4.99 5.03 4.62
C ARG A 5 -3.83 5.25 5.58
N SER A 6 -4.13 5.41 6.88
CA SER A 6 -3.12 5.63 7.91
C SER A 6 -2.11 4.48 8.01
N GLU A 7 -2.57 3.22 7.95
CA GLU A 7 -1.69 2.05 7.98
C GLU A 7 -0.69 2.05 6.83
N PHE A 8 -1.17 2.37 5.61
CA PHE A 8 -0.32 2.48 4.43
C PHE A 8 0.72 3.59 4.59
N TRP A 9 0.30 4.83 4.94
CA TRP A 9 1.20 5.97 5.00
C TRP A 9 2.17 5.90 6.17
N TYR A 10 1.75 5.37 7.35
CA TYR A 10 2.65 5.15 8.47
C TYR A 10 3.72 4.11 8.15
N TRP A 11 3.36 3.04 7.43
CA TRP A 11 4.35 2.07 6.97
C TRP A 11 5.36 2.69 6.01
N GLN A 12 4.90 3.49 5.05
CA GLN A 12 5.79 4.16 4.10
C GLN A 12 6.73 5.14 4.79
N LEU A 13 6.22 5.97 5.71
CA LEU A 13 7.03 6.89 6.50
C LEU A 13 8.05 6.15 7.37
N PHE A 14 7.63 5.11 8.07
CA PHE A 14 8.52 4.28 8.90
C PHE A 14 9.66 3.67 8.06
N SER A 15 9.32 3.04 6.93
CA SER A 15 10.29 2.44 6.03
C SER A 15 11.28 3.46 5.47
N PHE A 16 10.82 4.66 5.15
CA PHE A 16 11.64 5.76 4.67
C PHE A 16 12.63 6.23 5.76
N ILE A 17 12.17 6.45 6.98
CA ILE A 17 13.03 6.87 8.12
C ILE A 17 14.10 5.82 8.41
N VAL A 18 13.72 4.54 8.48
CA VAL A 18 14.66 3.43 8.70
C VAL A 18 15.67 3.34 7.55
N GLY A 19 15.20 3.47 6.31
CA GLY A 19 16.07 3.48 5.13
C GLY A 19 17.13 4.59 5.18
N ILE A 20 16.73 5.83 5.55
CA ILE A 20 17.65 6.95 5.73
C ILE A 20 18.65 6.65 6.85
N ALA A 21 18.19 6.18 8.01
CA ALA A 21 19.06 5.88 9.15
C ALA A 21 20.16 4.87 8.78
N ILE A 22 19.80 3.79 8.09
CA ILE A 22 20.76 2.78 7.63
C ILE A 22 21.70 3.38 6.57
N ALA A 23 21.19 4.14 5.60
CA ALA A 23 22.02 4.77 4.56
C ALA A 23 23.03 5.76 5.14
N VAL A 24 22.64 6.59 6.11
CA VAL A 24 23.53 7.53 6.81
C VAL A 24 24.60 6.75 7.58
N THR A 25 24.22 5.70 8.30
CA THR A 25 25.15 4.85 9.06
C THR A 25 26.17 4.18 8.13
N THR A 26 25.74 3.69 6.98
CA THR A 26 26.62 3.09 5.96
C THR A 26 27.66 4.10 5.47
N ASN A 27 27.26 5.35 5.21
CA ASN A 27 28.20 6.40 4.78
C ASN A 27 29.21 6.78 5.87
N ILE A 28 28.76 6.89 7.12
CA ILE A 28 29.66 7.22 8.27
C ILE A 28 30.68 6.10 8.49
N THR A 29 30.30 4.84 8.29
CA THR A 29 31.15 3.67 8.54
C THR A 29 31.92 3.20 7.31
N ALA A 30 31.89 3.93 6.20
CA ALA A 30 32.52 3.56 4.93
C ALA A 30 34.02 3.22 5.05
N ASN A 31 34.74 3.87 5.97
CA ASN A 31 36.16 3.63 6.24
C ASN A 31 36.45 2.38 7.10
N LEU A 32 35.42 1.70 7.59
CA LEU A 32 35.53 0.49 8.41
C LEU A 32 34.99 -0.71 7.64
N PRO A 33 35.83 -1.44 6.85
CA PRO A 33 35.35 -2.40 5.85
C PRO A 33 34.48 -3.54 6.44
N VAL A 34 34.81 -4.05 7.61
CA VAL A 34 34.01 -5.10 8.25
C VAL A 34 32.66 -4.56 8.71
N VAL A 35 32.64 -3.39 9.34
CA VAL A 35 31.41 -2.75 9.86
C VAL A 35 30.51 -2.36 8.69
N SER A 36 31.06 -1.73 7.65
CA SER A 36 30.29 -1.34 6.47
C SER A 36 29.69 -2.55 5.73
N SER A 37 30.39 -3.71 5.69
CA SER A 37 29.86 -4.94 5.10
C SER A 37 28.67 -5.49 5.89
N VAL A 38 28.75 -5.51 7.23
CA VAL A 38 27.63 -5.96 8.08
C VAL A 38 26.41 -5.04 7.93
N ILE A 39 26.65 -3.72 7.93
CA ILE A 39 25.55 -2.74 7.72
C ILE A 39 24.98 -2.85 6.31
N GLY A 40 25.81 -3.06 5.29
CA GLY A 40 25.38 -3.28 3.91
C GLY A 40 24.50 -4.52 3.77
N PHE A 41 24.84 -5.61 4.43
CA PHE A 41 23.99 -6.82 4.49
C PHE A 41 22.67 -6.54 5.21
N SER A 42 22.69 -5.80 6.31
CA SER A 42 21.48 -5.39 7.04
C SER A 42 20.58 -4.50 6.18
N LEU A 43 21.15 -3.58 5.39
CA LEU A 43 20.42 -2.77 4.42
C LEU A 43 19.78 -3.63 3.33
N PHE A 44 20.50 -4.61 2.81
CA PHE A 44 19.95 -5.54 1.81
C PHE A 44 18.76 -6.34 2.37
N ALA A 45 18.93 -6.93 3.55
CA ALA A 45 17.86 -7.67 4.24
C ALA A 45 16.65 -6.78 4.54
N TRP A 46 16.88 -5.54 5.00
CA TRP A 46 15.83 -4.55 5.22
C TRP A 46 15.07 -4.22 3.94
N ASN A 47 15.77 -4.03 2.81
CA ASN A 47 15.12 -3.74 1.53
C ASN A 47 14.18 -4.87 1.10
N ILE A 48 14.62 -6.14 1.21
CA ILE A 48 13.77 -7.29 0.89
C ILE A 48 12.54 -7.33 1.79
N LEU A 49 12.73 -7.22 3.12
CA LEU A 49 11.64 -7.26 4.08
C LEU A 49 10.65 -6.11 3.86
N SER A 50 11.16 -4.90 3.71
CA SER A 50 10.37 -3.69 3.46
C SER A 50 9.59 -3.79 2.15
N TRP A 51 10.18 -4.35 1.10
CA TRP A 51 9.51 -4.60 -0.17
C TRP A 51 8.33 -5.57 -0.04
N LEU A 52 8.52 -6.70 0.67
CA LEU A 52 7.46 -7.70 0.89
C LEU A 52 6.28 -7.11 1.69
N VAL A 53 6.57 -6.36 2.75
CA VAL A 53 5.53 -5.71 3.56
C VAL A 53 4.82 -4.62 2.76
N SER A 54 5.56 -3.79 2.02
CA SER A 54 5.00 -2.74 1.16
C SER A 54 4.09 -3.32 0.08
N PHE A 55 4.46 -4.45 -0.53
CA PHE A 55 3.61 -5.19 -1.46
C PHE A 55 2.28 -5.58 -0.79
N SER A 56 2.36 -6.25 0.37
CA SER A 56 1.17 -6.70 1.09
C SER A 56 0.24 -5.56 1.50
N VAL A 57 0.81 -4.46 2.02
CA VAL A 57 0.04 -3.28 2.45
C VAL A 57 -0.59 -2.58 1.25
N SER A 58 0.13 -2.45 0.12
CA SER A 58 -0.37 -1.83 -1.11
C SER A 58 -1.53 -2.61 -1.72
N VAL A 59 -1.43 -3.95 -1.79
CA VAL A 59 -2.53 -4.81 -2.27
C VAL A 59 -3.77 -4.67 -1.38
N ARG A 60 -3.59 -4.71 -0.05
CA ARG A 60 -4.71 -4.52 0.90
C ARG A 60 -5.34 -3.14 0.78
N ARG A 61 -4.54 -2.13 0.48
CA ARG A 61 -5.02 -0.76 0.26
C ARG A 61 -5.83 -0.64 -1.04
N LEU A 62 -5.40 -1.27 -2.14
CA LEU A 62 -6.19 -1.35 -3.37
C LEU A 62 -7.53 -2.06 -3.15
N HIS A 63 -7.53 -3.14 -2.37
CA HIS A 63 -8.77 -3.83 -1.98
C HIS A 63 -9.72 -2.93 -1.19
N ASP A 64 -9.19 -2.02 -0.37
CA ASP A 64 -9.99 -1.08 0.41
C ASP A 64 -10.70 -0.04 -0.48
N THR A 65 -10.09 0.36 -1.59
CA THR A 65 -10.69 1.22 -2.62
C THR A 65 -11.49 0.47 -3.68
N GLY A 66 -11.73 -0.84 -3.50
CA GLY A 66 -12.49 -1.68 -4.42
C GLY A 66 -11.72 -2.20 -5.65
N HIS A 67 -10.45 -1.84 -5.78
CA HIS A 67 -9.61 -2.25 -6.90
C HIS A 67 -8.95 -3.61 -6.66
N SER A 68 -8.62 -4.32 -7.76
CA SER A 68 -7.89 -5.58 -7.69
C SER A 68 -6.41 -5.35 -7.37
N GLY A 69 -5.83 -6.22 -6.54
CA GLY A 69 -4.39 -6.21 -6.26
C GLY A 69 -3.50 -6.44 -7.50
N TRP A 70 -4.08 -6.99 -8.58
CA TRP A 70 -3.40 -7.17 -9.87
C TRP A 70 -2.93 -5.84 -10.50
N TRP A 71 -3.56 -4.72 -10.18
CA TRP A 71 -3.08 -3.41 -10.61
C TRP A 71 -1.68 -3.11 -10.08
N TYR A 72 -1.43 -3.44 -8.81
CA TYR A 72 -0.08 -3.30 -8.24
C TYR A 72 0.89 -4.36 -8.80
N GLY A 73 0.42 -5.60 -8.99
CA GLY A 73 1.20 -6.64 -9.66
C GLY A 73 1.59 -6.24 -11.08
N GLY A 74 0.66 -5.69 -11.86
CA GLY A 74 0.91 -5.15 -13.20
C GLY A 74 1.96 -4.03 -13.21
N TYR A 75 1.91 -3.13 -12.21
CA TYR A 75 2.93 -2.08 -12.04
C TYR A 75 4.34 -2.67 -11.81
N LEU A 76 4.45 -3.70 -10.97
CA LEU A 76 5.74 -4.38 -10.73
C LEU A 76 6.25 -5.10 -11.98
N ILE A 77 5.38 -5.77 -12.72
CA ILE A 77 5.74 -6.43 -13.99
C ILE A 77 6.19 -5.36 -15.02
N ALA A 78 5.46 -4.26 -15.15
CA ALA A 78 5.83 -3.15 -16.04
C ALA A 78 7.18 -2.56 -15.63
N GLY A 79 7.44 -2.40 -14.33
CA GLY A 79 8.74 -1.93 -13.80
C GLY A 79 9.88 -2.90 -14.13
N PHE A 80 9.65 -4.20 -14.03
CA PHE A 80 10.62 -5.22 -14.40
C PHE A 80 10.93 -5.21 -15.91
N VAL A 81 9.90 -5.12 -16.74
CA VAL A 81 10.05 -4.99 -18.21
C VAL A 81 10.83 -3.72 -18.56
N PHE A 82 10.51 -2.60 -17.91
CA PHE A 82 11.21 -1.33 -18.10
C PHE A 82 12.68 -1.42 -17.65
N PHE A 83 12.96 -2.10 -16.55
CA PHE A 83 14.31 -2.35 -16.07
C PHE A 83 15.13 -3.17 -17.08
N ILE A 84 14.56 -4.26 -17.62
CA ILE A 84 15.20 -5.04 -18.67
C ILE A 84 15.45 -4.19 -19.92
N TRP A 85 14.49 -3.35 -20.30
CA TRP A 85 14.64 -2.41 -21.41
C TRP A 85 15.85 -1.49 -21.21
N ILE A 86 16.00 -0.90 -20.01
CA ILE A 86 17.15 -0.05 -19.68
C ILE A 86 18.48 -0.82 -19.85
N ILE A 87 18.54 -2.05 -19.33
CA ILE A 87 19.75 -2.88 -19.46
C ILE A 87 20.09 -3.13 -20.93
N VAL A 88 19.10 -3.48 -21.75
CA VAL A 88 19.29 -3.70 -23.19
C VAL A 88 19.84 -2.45 -23.87
N GLU A 89 19.26 -1.27 -23.62
CA GLU A 89 19.72 -0.01 -24.19
C GLU A 89 21.15 0.35 -23.73
N ILE A 90 21.50 0.09 -22.47
CA ILE A 90 22.86 0.30 -21.97
C ILE A 90 23.85 -0.63 -22.69
N VAL A 91 23.50 -1.91 -22.87
CA VAL A 91 24.35 -2.89 -23.58
C VAL A 91 24.52 -2.46 -25.05
N LEU A 92 23.45 -2.03 -25.72
CA LEU A 92 23.51 -1.56 -27.11
C LEU A 92 24.43 -0.34 -27.25
N VAL A 93 24.29 0.63 -26.35
CA VAL A 93 25.19 1.80 -26.32
C VAL A 93 26.64 1.37 -26.06
N ALA A 94 26.88 0.44 -25.15
CA ALA A 94 28.24 -0.05 -24.86
C ALA A 94 28.89 -0.80 -26.01
N VAL A 95 28.10 -1.54 -26.80
CA VAL A 95 28.60 -2.26 -28.02
C VAL A 95 28.92 -1.25 -29.12
N ASP A 96 28.16 -0.15 -29.25
CA ASP A 96 28.41 0.87 -30.28
C ASP A 96 29.66 1.73 -30.00
N ILE A 97 30.25 1.61 -28.79
CA ILE A 97 31.45 2.35 -28.36
C ILE A 97 32.67 1.43 -28.38
N PRO A 98 33.36 1.25 -29.50
CA PRO A 98 34.54 0.35 -29.56
C PRO A 98 35.77 0.92 -28.86
N ASN A 99 35.87 2.23 -28.69
CA ASN A 99 36.99 2.88 -28.03
C ASN A 99 36.56 4.19 -27.33
N ILE A 100 36.43 4.15 -26.01
CA ILE A 100 35.95 5.27 -25.20
C ILE A 100 36.91 6.48 -25.26
N GLU A 101 38.23 6.23 -25.44
CA GLU A 101 39.22 7.30 -25.49
C GLU A 101 39.19 8.10 -26.80
N ALA A 102 38.54 7.58 -27.84
CA ALA A 102 38.45 8.21 -29.16
C ALA A 102 37.11 8.96 -29.39
N ILE A 103 36.20 8.98 -28.40
CA ILE A 103 34.89 9.62 -28.58
C ILE A 103 35.01 11.13 -28.43
N GLU A 104 34.62 11.86 -29.47
CA GLU A 104 34.47 13.31 -29.36
C GLU A 104 33.27 13.68 -28.45
N ALA A 105 33.40 14.79 -27.74
CA ALA A 105 32.34 15.26 -26.82
C ALA A 105 30.99 15.46 -27.52
N SER A 106 30.99 15.79 -28.82
CA SER A 106 29.79 15.95 -29.66
C SER A 106 29.06 14.62 -29.87
N ASP A 107 29.80 13.51 -30.07
CA ASP A 107 29.23 12.21 -30.31
C ASP A 107 28.73 11.57 -28.99
N ALA A 108 29.48 11.76 -27.89
CA ALA A 108 29.03 11.40 -26.57
C ALA A 108 27.70 12.09 -26.20
N LEU A 109 27.58 13.40 -26.51
CA LEU A 109 26.33 14.13 -26.24
C LEU A 109 25.15 13.59 -27.07
N ARG A 110 25.40 13.30 -28.39
CA ARG A 110 24.38 12.68 -29.26
C ARG A 110 23.91 11.32 -28.74
N MET A 111 24.83 10.48 -28.28
CA MET A 111 24.53 9.17 -27.72
C MET A 111 23.65 9.31 -26.45
N VAL A 112 24.00 10.23 -25.55
CA VAL A 112 23.22 10.51 -24.33
C VAL A 112 21.82 11.02 -24.67
N ILE A 113 21.71 11.97 -25.60
CA ILE A 113 20.40 12.50 -26.02
C ILE A 113 19.56 11.39 -26.67
N GLY A 114 20.15 10.58 -27.54
CA GLY A 114 19.48 9.44 -28.17
C GLY A 114 18.99 8.41 -27.16
N PHE A 115 19.82 8.05 -26.19
CA PHE A 115 19.47 7.15 -25.08
C PHE A 115 18.31 7.70 -24.24
N LEU A 116 18.42 8.95 -23.79
CA LEU A 116 17.36 9.61 -23.03
C LEU A 116 16.05 9.72 -23.83
N GLY A 117 16.13 9.99 -25.13
CA GLY A 117 14.96 10.06 -26.01
C GLY A 117 14.22 8.72 -26.10
N LYS A 118 14.95 7.60 -26.20
CA LYS A 118 14.36 6.27 -26.23
C LYS A 118 13.70 5.90 -24.90
N LEU A 119 14.23 6.34 -23.76
CA LEU A 119 13.69 6.08 -22.45
C LEU A 119 12.51 6.98 -22.07
N ALA A 120 12.38 8.16 -22.69
CA ALA A 120 11.40 9.17 -22.28
C ALA A 120 9.95 8.66 -22.34
N ILE A 121 9.53 8.04 -23.45
CA ILE A 121 8.14 7.58 -23.62
C ILE A 121 7.80 6.43 -22.64
N PRO A 122 8.58 5.32 -22.56
CA PRO A 122 8.33 4.27 -21.58
C PRO A 122 8.32 4.79 -20.13
N TYR A 123 9.22 5.72 -19.80
CA TYR A 123 9.27 6.32 -18.47
C TYR A 123 8.00 7.15 -18.16
N ILE A 124 7.53 7.96 -19.11
CA ILE A 124 6.30 8.74 -18.93
C ILE A 124 5.09 7.82 -18.70
N ILE A 125 4.98 6.75 -19.48
CA ILE A 125 3.89 5.77 -19.33
C ILE A 125 3.96 5.07 -17.96
N TYR A 126 5.14 4.62 -17.56
CA TYR A 126 5.37 3.98 -16.27
C TYR A 126 5.09 4.94 -15.10
N PHE A 127 5.52 6.19 -15.22
CA PHE A 127 5.28 7.23 -14.22
C PHE A 127 3.78 7.59 -14.11
N ALA A 128 3.09 7.71 -15.23
CA ALA A 128 1.63 7.94 -15.24
C ALA A 128 0.87 6.79 -14.57
N TYR A 129 1.31 5.55 -14.79
CA TYR A 129 0.74 4.39 -14.10
C TYR A 129 1.00 4.46 -12.58
N GLY A 130 2.20 4.87 -12.16
CA GLY A 130 2.51 5.11 -10.74
C GLY A 130 1.62 6.19 -10.10
N ILE A 131 1.38 7.30 -10.81
CA ILE A 131 0.45 8.36 -10.37
C ILE A 131 -0.97 7.80 -10.22
N LEU A 132 -1.46 7.01 -11.15
CA LEU A 132 -2.78 6.38 -11.06
C LEU A 132 -2.92 5.54 -9.79
N LEU A 133 -1.93 4.70 -9.49
CA LEU A 133 -1.91 3.91 -8.26
C LEU A 133 -1.85 4.80 -7.01
N LEU A 134 -1.03 5.85 -7.05
CA LEU A 134 -0.92 6.82 -5.95
C LEU A 134 -2.27 7.50 -5.65
N VAL A 135 -3.00 7.91 -6.69
CA VAL A 135 -4.35 8.49 -6.55
C VAL A 135 -5.28 7.50 -5.84
N TRP A 136 -5.29 6.23 -6.24
CA TRP A 136 -6.12 5.22 -5.56
C TRP A 136 -5.68 4.96 -4.12
N MET A 137 -4.40 5.07 -3.82
CA MET A 137 -3.91 4.94 -2.44
C MET A 137 -4.25 6.15 -1.57
N CYS A 138 -4.48 7.33 -2.17
CA CYS A 138 -4.93 8.54 -1.50
C CYS A 138 -6.46 8.63 -1.36
N THR A 139 -7.25 7.95 -2.22
CA THR A 139 -8.72 7.95 -2.14
C THR A 139 -9.24 7.37 -0.83
N ASP A 140 -10.44 7.73 -0.41
CA ASP A 140 -11.00 7.21 0.84
C ASP A 140 -11.44 5.74 0.71
N SER A 141 -11.58 5.06 1.85
CA SER A 141 -12.09 3.69 1.93
C SER A 141 -13.52 3.62 1.39
N HIS A 142 -13.85 2.54 0.70
CA HIS A 142 -15.24 2.28 0.30
C HIS A 142 -16.12 2.20 1.56
N ALA A 143 -17.22 2.96 1.60
CA ALA A 143 -18.07 3.08 2.79
C ALA A 143 -18.68 1.75 3.21
N GLU A 144 -19.08 0.94 2.23
CA GLU A 144 -19.73 -0.36 2.44
C GLU A 144 -18.74 -1.52 2.45
N ALA A 145 -19.21 -2.69 2.88
CA ALA A 145 -18.48 -3.93 2.71
C ALA A 145 -18.34 -4.23 1.21
N ASN A 146 -17.15 -4.62 0.79
CA ASN A 146 -16.89 -5.03 -0.59
C ASN A 146 -16.46 -6.50 -0.65
N LYS A 147 -16.17 -7.02 -1.86
CA LYS A 147 -15.75 -8.42 -2.06
C LYS A 147 -14.49 -8.83 -1.29
N TYR A 148 -13.74 -7.88 -0.74
CA TYR A 148 -12.51 -8.11 0.02
C TYR A 148 -12.71 -8.03 1.54
N GLY A 149 -13.90 -7.63 2.03
CA GLY A 149 -14.27 -7.63 3.43
C GLY A 149 -15.01 -6.37 3.89
N LYS A 150 -15.27 -6.32 5.20
CA LYS A 150 -15.93 -5.19 5.86
C LYS A 150 -15.05 -3.94 5.84
N ASN A 151 -15.69 -2.77 5.98
CA ASN A 151 -14.97 -1.50 6.07
C ASN A 151 -14.11 -1.46 7.36
N PRO A 152 -12.78 -1.26 7.26
CA PRO A 152 -11.92 -1.20 8.44
C PRO A 152 -12.18 0.05 9.32
N LYS A 153 -12.97 1.02 8.84
CA LYS A 153 -13.41 2.20 9.60
C LYS A 153 -14.74 2.00 10.31
N GLU A 154 -15.44 0.90 10.05
CA GLU A 154 -16.71 0.59 10.70
C GLU A 154 -16.47 0.46 12.20
N TYR A 155 -16.99 1.42 12.96
CA TYR A 155 -16.98 1.38 14.41
C TYR A 155 -17.97 0.28 14.82
N ILE A 156 -17.46 -0.85 15.28
CA ILE A 156 -18.27 -1.79 16.05
C ILE A 156 -18.31 -1.17 17.45
N PRO A 157 -19.48 -0.66 17.92
CA PRO A 157 -19.57 -0.31 19.32
C PRO A 157 -19.22 -1.59 20.09
N GLU A 158 -18.11 -1.56 20.83
CA GLU A 158 -17.87 -2.59 21.83
C GLU A 158 -19.13 -2.59 22.69
N THR A 159 -19.92 -3.65 22.63
CA THR A 159 -20.87 -3.95 23.68
C THR A 159 -19.99 -4.00 24.92
N ILE A 160 -19.99 -2.91 25.68
CA ILE A 160 -19.39 -2.85 27.00
C ILE A 160 -19.93 -4.13 27.67
N PRO A 161 -19.12 -5.11 28.00
CA PRO A 161 -19.62 -6.22 28.79
C PRO A 161 -20.17 -5.54 30.03
N THR A 162 -21.49 -5.57 30.18
CA THR A 162 -22.16 -5.09 31.39
C THR A 162 -21.39 -5.74 32.51
N ALA A 163 -20.56 -4.95 33.18
CA ALA A 163 -19.76 -5.41 34.30
C ALA A 163 -20.72 -6.22 35.16
N ALA A 164 -20.40 -7.49 35.34
CA ALA A 164 -21.16 -8.39 36.17
C ALA A 164 -21.58 -7.61 37.40
N ALA A 165 -22.88 -7.52 37.63
CA ALA A 165 -23.46 -6.83 38.75
C ALA A 165 -22.72 -7.30 39.99
N VAL A 166 -21.96 -6.40 40.61
CA VAL A 166 -21.41 -6.64 41.94
C VAL A 166 -22.61 -6.92 42.81
N PRO A 167 -22.72 -8.06 43.47
CA PRO A 167 -23.83 -8.33 44.38
C PRO A 167 -23.69 -7.33 45.55
N VAL A 168 -24.46 -6.26 45.53
CA VAL A 168 -24.63 -5.40 46.68
C VAL A 168 -25.43 -6.21 47.69
N GLY A 169 -24.79 -6.43 48.82
CA GLY A 169 -25.34 -7.16 49.94
C GLY A 169 -26.68 -6.61 50.41
N ASN A 170 -27.48 -7.52 50.90
CA ASN A 170 -28.77 -7.41 51.52
C ASN A 170 -29.06 -6.10 52.23
N SER A 171 -30.11 -5.40 51.77
CA SER A 171 -30.95 -4.59 52.65
C SER A 171 -32.42 -4.85 52.26
N PRO A 172 -33.35 -5.03 53.22
CA PRO A 172 -34.68 -5.53 52.95
C PRO A 172 -35.68 -4.41 52.61
N ALA A 173 -36.61 -4.79 51.75
CA ALA A 173 -37.97 -4.30 51.55
C ALA A 173 -38.17 -2.87 51.03
N GLU A 174 -38.57 -2.79 49.76
CA GLU A 174 -39.80 -2.06 49.42
C GLU A 174 -40.39 -2.55 48.10
N THR A 175 -41.60 -3.06 48.18
CA THR A 175 -42.41 -3.59 47.09
C THR A 175 -42.98 -2.42 46.28
N THR A 176 -42.50 -2.22 45.03
CA THR A 176 -43.24 -1.42 44.08
C THR A 176 -43.37 -2.23 42.78
N THR A 177 -44.58 -2.67 42.54
CA THR A 177 -45.03 -3.37 41.33
C THR A 177 -45.00 -2.37 40.17
N ALA A 178 -44.02 -2.50 39.27
CA ALA A 178 -44.07 -1.78 37.98
C ALA A 178 -44.44 -2.81 36.90
N GLU A 179 -45.59 -2.58 36.33
CA GLU A 179 -46.23 -3.29 35.23
C GLU A 179 -45.37 -3.18 33.94
N ILE A 180 -44.84 -4.32 33.48
CA ILE A 180 -44.08 -4.41 32.23
C ILE A 180 -45.09 -4.67 31.12
N THR A 181 -45.37 -3.68 30.28
CA THR A 181 -46.06 -3.86 29.00
C THR A 181 -45.10 -4.52 27.97
N PRO A 182 -45.52 -5.56 27.27
CA PRO A 182 -44.67 -6.20 26.26
C PRO A 182 -44.61 -5.35 25.01
N ILE A 183 -43.36 -5.12 24.52
CA ILE A 183 -43.09 -4.49 23.23
C ILE A 183 -43.43 -5.51 22.14
N THR A 184 -44.46 -5.22 21.37
CA THR A 184 -44.86 -5.99 20.20
C THR A 184 -43.81 -5.82 19.10
N ASN A 185 -43.23 -6.94 18.67
CA ASN A 185 -42.35 -7.05 17.50
C ASN A 185 -43.10 -6.61 16.22
N HIS A 186 -42.69 -5.49 15.66
CA HIS A 186 -43.15 -5.10 14.32
C HIS A 186 -42.31 -5.84 13.29
N LYS A 187 -42.96 -6.80 12.61
CA LYS A 187 -42.47 -7.52 11.43
C LYS A 187 -42.55 -6.55 10.22
N PRO A 188 -41.50 -6.37 9.42
CA PRO A 188 -41.63 -5.60 8.19
C PRO A 188 -42.47 -6.38 7.18
N GLU A 189 -43.50 -5.74 6.64
CA GLU A 189 -44.31 -6.25 5.54
C GLU A 189 -43.49 -6.22 4.24
N ASP A 190 -43.50 -7.35 3.55
CA ASP A 190 -43.02 -7.54 2.18
C ASP A 190 -43.90 -6.72 1.20
N ASN A 191 -43.38 -5.58 0.74
CA ASN A 191 -44.03 -4.84 -0.36
C ASN A 191 -43.57 -5.38 -1.70
N LYS A 192 -44.31 -6.37 -2.22
CA LYS A 192 -44.27 -6.78 -3.63
C LYS A 192 -45.01 -5.74 -4.46
N SER A 193 -44.28 -4.86 -5.13
CA SER A 193 -44.84 -4.09 -6.25
C SER A 193 -44.57 -4.83 -7.56
N GLU A 194 -45.63 -5.46 -8.10
CA GLU A 194 -45.69 -5.91 -9.47
C GLU A 194 -45.67 -4.69 -10.41
N GLY A 195 -44.58 -4.53 -11.15
CA GLY A 195 -44.46 -3.60 -12.27
C GLY A 195 -44.69 -4.30 -13.60
N ASN A 196 -45.90 -4.20 -14.09
CA ASN A 196 -46.32 -4.58 -15.42
C ASN A 196 -45.73 -3.58 -16.43
N TYR A 197 -44.93 -4.02 -17.40
CA TYR A 197 -44.64 -3.29 -18.64
C TYR A 197 -45.06 -4.10 -19.86
N ASN A 198 -46.00 -3.53 -20.58
CA ASN A 198 -46.36 -3.86 -21.96
C ASN A 198 -45.20 -3.49 -22.91
#